data_3fe6ab5d569d34d681ddfcb680340615
#
_entry.id   3fe6ab5d569d34d681ddfcb680340615
#
_cell.length_a   1.000
_cell.length_b   1.000
_cell.length_c   1.000
_cell.angle_alpha   90.00
_cell.angle_beta   90.00
_cell.angle_gamma   90.00
#
_symmetry.space_group_name_H-M   'P 1'
#
loop_
_entity.id
_entity.type
_entity.pdbx_description
1 polymer ?
#
loop_
_entity_poly.entity_id
_entity_poly.type
_entity_poly.pdbx_seq_one_letter_code
_entity_poly.pdbx_strand_id
1 'polypeptide(L)'
;YLKDYMALKEIWEKLNGPNWKYYGEAAPMGCNWNFDKEIDMWGDQPGVQLLDNGRVASLVISGFGADGVVPDAIGQLTELRILNLGAHDELIGGHLFEGVGTTMTPEQRQRIRMDYEQKFLYRDIRENLSQILIDGINANPDFKPIKKSNRIDKKDVQFGNLTNNIKGISKALMRCTKLENFFIANSPIVADNFCMKLVDDSESAYRKAYEEEENDWNWNNFTMLTDMEIYNCKELTSLPMNMLFELPELQMLNVACNQKIKGDVLLDNWKKFIEGKSGKKIQVLYLGYNNLEEMPDYEHLSQMEKLGLIDLTNNSITEVNAFGKEINLTKVYLDYNQINKINTTEDGYFCGYYDMESFTCTYNKLTKMPDIFNAKSKYVIGSVSFAHNEITGMQNDDNHRGVNTNNLDLSYNHLEEFPGVIIKKGSPLGILILQANGMTTIKEGDLVGPNSHLLTSLDFQFNKLKEIPFEDFVPENMPYIYGIEFSYNRFAEFPVAPLNCKGLTVFGIRHQRDESGNRCLSQWPTGLPQPDGLLYRF
;
A
#
# COMPACT_ATOMS: atom_id res chain seq x y z
N TYR A 1 -7.46 17.91 -35.90
CA TYR A 1 -7.88 16.53 -36.12
C TYR A 1 -6.94 15.77 -37.05
N LEU A 2 -6.79 16.18 -38.31
CA LEU A 2 -5.89 15.51 -39.26
C LEU A 2 -4.45 15.46 -38.78
N LYS A 3 -3.96 16.54 -38.16
CA LYS A 3 -2.60 16.59 -37.62
C LYS A 3 -2.42 15.62 -36.46
N ASP A 4 -3.41 15.45 -35.60
CA ASP A 4 -3.38 14.46 -34.52
C ASP A 4 -3.37 13.04 -35.07
N TYR A 5 -4.17 12.75 -36.09
CA TYR A 5 -4.18 11.47 -36.79
C TYR A 5 -2.79 11.12 -37.37
N MET A 6 -2.15 12.06 -38.07
CA MET A 6 -0.81 11.88 -38.60
C MET A 6 0.24 11.66 -37.51
N ALA A 7 0.10 12.37 -36.40
CA ALA A 7 0.98 12.19 -35.23
C ALA A 7 0.81 10.80 -34.60
N LEU A 8 -0.42 10.32 -34.46
CA LEU A 8 -0.68 8.96 -33.95
C LEU A 8 -0.07 7.90 -34.85
N LYS A 9 -0.15 8.08 -36.17
CA LYS A 9 0.48 7.16 -37.13
C LYS A 9 1.99 7.10 -36.94
N GLU A 10 2.65 8.23 -36.79
CA GLU A 10 4.09 8.28 -36.55
C GLU A 10 4.46 7.66 -35.18
N ILE A 11 3.69 7.92 -34.13
CA ILE A 11 3.86 7.27 -32.82
C ILE A 11 3.77 5.75 -32.96
N TRP A 12 2.75 5.27 -33.65
CA TRP A 12 2.54 3.84 -33.91
C TRP A 12 3.71 3.22 -34.69
N GLU A 13 4.18 3.87 -35.74
CA GLU A 13 5.32 3.39 -36.54
C GLU A 13 6.61 3.35 -35.72
N LYS A 14 6.90 4.39 -34.94
CA LYS A 14 8.11 4.50 -34.12
C LYS A 14 8.13 3.58 -32.90
N LEU A 15 6.97 3.15 -32.43
CA LEU A 15 6.81 2.24 -31.30
C LEU A 15 6.48 0.80 -31.73
N ASN A 16 6.89 0.41 -32.95
CA ASN A 16 6.69 -0.94 -33.47
C ASN A 16 5.19 -1.33 -33.55
N GLY A 17 4.34 -0.38 -33.89
CA GLY A 17 2.90 -0.51 -33.94
C GLY A 17 2.37 -1.72 -34.73
N PRO A 18 2.94 -2.07 -35.91
CA PRO A 18 2.50 -3.25 -36.68
C PRO A 18 2.52 -4.55 -35.88
N ASN A 19 3.33 -4.65 -34.86
CA ASN A 19 3.49 -5.83 -34.01
C ASN A 19 2.75 -5.74 -32.67
N TRP A 20 1.97 -4.67 -32.43
CA TRP A 20 1.19 -4.53 -31.20
C TRP A 20 0.12 -5.60 -31.09
N LYS A 21 -0.11 -6.02 -29.84
CA LYS A 21 -1.18 -6.94 -29.49
C LYS A 21 -2.06 -6.29 -28.44
N TYR A 22 -3.34 -6.25 -28.72
CA TYR A 22 -4.34 -5.74 -27.81
C TYR A 22 -5.10 -6.89 -27.17
N TYR A 23 -5.20 -6.88 -25.85
CA TYR A 23 -5.97 -7.85 -25.08
C TYR A 23 -6.91 -7.09 -24.14
N GLY A 24 -8.17 -7.00 -24.49
CA GLY A 24 -9.19 -6.39 -23.65
C GLY A 24 -10.54 -7.06 -23.85
N GLU A 25 -11.38 -7.01 -22.83
CA GLU A 25 -12.73 -7.57 -22.89
C GLU A 25 -13.62 -6.85 -23.93
N ALA A 26 -13.32 -5.59 -24.21
CA ALA A 26 -14.11 -4.73 -25.09
C ALA A 26 -13.69 -4.77 -26.58
N ALA A 27 -12.56 -5.39 -26.91
CA ALA A 27 -12.09 -5.47 -28.30
C ALA A 27 -11.92 -6.92 -28.75
N PRO A 28 -12.25 -7.21 -30.03
CA PRO A 28 -11.92 -8.50 -30.59
C PRO A 28 -10.42 -8.76 -30.51
N MET A 29 -10.04 -9.94 -30.03
CA MET A 29 -8.64 -10.32 -29.94
C MET A 29 -7.91 -10.12 -31.27
N GLY A 30 -6.78 -9.42 -31.23
CA GLY A 30 -5.92 -9.21 -32.38
C GLY A 30 -6.19 -7.95 -33.20
N CYS A 31 -7.15 -7.11 -32.81
CA CYS A 31 -7.33 -5.81 -33.46
C CYS A 31 -6.21 -4.85 -33.06
N ASN A 32 -5.38 -4.50 -34.01
CA ASN A 32 -4.42 -3.41 -33.92
C ASN A 32 -5.06 -2.12 -34.46
N TRP A 33 -4.36 -1.01 -34.30
CA TRP A 33 -4.75 0.23 -34.97
C TRP A 33 -4.77 0.03 -36.50
N ASN A 34 -5.75 0.64 -37.13
CA ASN A 34 -5.95 0.53 -38.57
C ASN A 34 -6.01 1.92 -39.18
N PHE A 35 -4.97 2.30 -39.90
CA PHE A 35 -4.85 3.57 -40.60
C PHE A 35 -5.47 3.59 -41.98
N ASP A 36 -6.04 2.47 -42.44
CA ASP A 36 -6.84 2.36 -43.67
C ASP A 36 -8.30 2.75 -43.43
N LYS A 37 -8.72 2.95 -42.20
CA LYS A 37 -10.05 3.45 -41.83
C LYS A 37 -10.24 4.90 -42.24
N GLU A 38 -11.49 5.28 -42.46
CA GLU A 38 -11.85 6.68 -42.60
C GLU A 38 -11.52 7.45 -41.30
N ILE A 39 -11.04 8.68 -41.46
CA ILE A 39 -10.51 9.48 -40.36
C ILE A 39 -11.56 9.78 -39.29
N ASP A 40 -12.81 9.97 -39.66
CA ASP A 40 -13.95 10.23 -38.77
C ASP A 40 -14.34 9.04 -37.88
N MET A 41 -13.89 7.84 -38.23
CA MET A 41 -14.10 6.62 -37.43
C MET A 41 -12.90 6.24 -36.56
N TRP A 42 -11.92 7.10 -36.47
CA TRP A 42 -10.63 6.73 -35.84
C TRP A 42 -10.70 6.61 -34.33
N GLY A 43 -11.67 7.27 -33.68
CA GLY A 43 -11.91 7.13 -32.23
C GLY A 43 -12.26 5.73 -31.75
N ASP A 44 -12.55 4.80 -32.66
CA ASP A 44 -12.79 3.39 -32.32
C ASP A 44 -11.50 2.58 -32.13
N GLN A 45 -10.34 3.18 -32.30
CA GLN A 45 -9.06 2.48 -32.12
C GLN A 45 -8.79 2.16 -30.65
N PRO A 46 -8.27 0.96 -30.35
CA PRO A 46 -7.96 0.57 -28.99
C PRO A 46 -7.05 1.59 -28.29
N GLY A 47 -7.46 2.03 -27.08
CA GLY A 47 -6.69 2.95 -26.25
C GLY A 47 -6.68 4.41 -26.70
N VAL A 48 -7.42 4.79 -27.76
CA VAL A 48 -7.54 6.17 -28.21
C VAL A 48 -8.92 6.71 -27.93
N GLN A 49 -8.98 7.88 -27.29
CA GLN A 49 -10.23 8.61 -27.07
C GLN A 49 -10.10 10.03 -27.62
N LEU A 50 -11.14 10.46 -28.31
CA LEU A 50 -11.21 11.77 -28.94
C LEU A 50 -12.18 12.68 -28.18
N LEU A 51 -11.91 13.98 -28.22
CA LEU A 51 -12.89 15.01 -27.90
C LEU A 51 -13.91 15.15 -29.03
N ASP A 52 -15.01 15.86 -28.76
CA ASP A 52 -16.06 16.14 -29.77
C ASP A 52 -15.51 16.83 -31.03
N ASN A 53 -14.44 17.58 -30.90
CA ASN A 53 -13.75 18.25 -32.01
C ASN A 53 -12.76 17.33 -32.79
N GLY A 54 -12.70 16.05 -32.42
CA GLY A 54 -11.83 15.06 -33.04
C GLY A 54 -10.36 15.09 -32.57
N ARG A 55 -10.00 15.96 -31.61
CA ARG A 55 -8.66 16.00 -31.04
C ARG A 55 -8.45 14.85 -30.07
N VAL A 56 -7.23 14.32 -30.02
CA VAL A 56 -6.87 13.20 -29.11
C VAL A 56 -6.82 13.69 -27.67
N ALA A 57 -7.66 13.10 -26.82
CA ALA A 57 -7.71 13.39 -25.39
C ALA A 57 -7.04 12.32 -24.54
N SER A 58 -7.04 11.07 -24.97
CA SER A 58 -6.46 9.96 -24.22
C SER A 58 -5.72 8.99 -25.13
N LEU A 59 -4.55 8.57 -24.70
CA LEU A 59 -3.72 7.57 -25.35
C LEU A 59 -3.28 6.56 -24.30
N VAL A 60 -3.89 5.36 -24.36
CA VAL A 60 -3.62 4.25 -23.45
C VAL A 60 -3.11 3.06 -24.23
N ILE A 61 -1.82 2.84 -24.22
CA ILE A 61 -1.14 1.74 -24.92
C ILE A 61 -0.42 0.79 -23.95
N SER A 62 -0.90 0.74 -22.71
CA SER A 62 -0.37 -0.14 -21.66
C SER A 62 -0.50 -1.60 -22.10
N GLY A 63 0.60 -2.35 -22.01
CA GLY A 63 0.62 -3.78 -22.34
C GLY A 63 0.46 -4.13 -23.81
N PHE A 64 0.56 -3.17 -24.72
CA PHE A 64 0.45 -3.40 -26.17
C PHE A 64 1.69 -4.03 -26.80
N GLY A 65 2.79 -4.07 -26.08
CA GLY A 65 4.09 -4.46 -26.62
C GLY A 65 4.75 -3.35 -27.43
N ALA A 66 4.46 -2.10 -27.10
CA ALA A 66 5.11 -0.94 -27.72
C ALA A 66 6.61 -0.98 -27.45
N ASP A 67 7.42 -0.80 -28.48
CA ASP A 67 8.87 -0.90 -28.42
C ASP A 67 9.53 0.25 -29.16
N GLY A 68 10.33 1.02 -28.44
CA GLY A 68 11.08 2.13 -29.01
C GLY A 68 11.03 3.40 -28.18
N VAL A 69 11.22 4.53 -28.84
CA VAL A 69 11.23 5.86 -28.24
C VAL A 69 9.99 6.63 -28.71
N VAL A 70 9.26 7.21 -27.75
CA VAL A 70 8.11 8.06 -28.08
C VAL A 70 8.62 9.28 -28.86
N PRO A 71 8.21 9.47 -30.12
CA PRO A 71 8.78 10.46 -31.03
C PRO A 71 8.35 11.90 -30.73
N ASP A 72 8.96 12.86 -31.41
CA ASP A 72 8.62 14.28 -31.30
C ASP A 72 7.17 14.57 -31.72
N ALA A 73 6.57 13.71 -32.53
CA ALA A 73 5.16 13.79 -32.91
C ALA A 73 4.19 13.81 -31.72
N ILE A 74 4.59 13.29 -30.55
CA ILE A 74 3.76 13.36 -29.32
C ILE A 74 3.36 14.79 -28.98
N GLY A 75 4.21 15.75 -29.28
CA GLY A 75 3.98 17.16 -29.03
C GLY A 75 2.84 17.78 -29.87
N GLN A 76 2.36 17.09 -30.89
CA GLN A 76 1.18 17.51 -31.66
C GLN A 76 -0.12 17.32 -30.86
N LEU A 77 -0.15 16.35 -29.93
CA LEU A 77 -1.34 15.99 -29.16
C LEU A 77 -1.59 16.96 -28.00
N THR A 78 -1.76 18.23 -28.31
CA THR A 78 -1.86 19.31 -27.30
C THR A 78 -3.15 19.30 -26.47
N GLU A 79 -4.15 18.50 -26.86
CA GLU A 79 -5.35 18.25 -26.06
C GLU A 79 -5.27 16.97 -25.20
N LEU A 80 -4.13 16.29 -25.24
CA LEU A 80 -3.92 15.06 -24.48
C LEU A 80 -4.04 15.31 -22.99
N ARG A 81 -4.89 14.51 -22.32
CA ARG A 81 -5.14 14.54 -20.88
C ARG A 81 -4.63 13.29 -20.18
N ILE A 82 -4.69 12.15 -20.85
CA ILE A 82 -4.22 10.88 -20.34
C ILE A 82 -3.19 10.31 -21.30
N LEU A 83 -1.98 10.08 -20.78
CA LEU A 83 -0.95 9.30 -21.46
C LEU A 83 -0.57 8.13 -20.55
N ASN A 84 -0.95 6.93 -20.98
CA ASN A 84 -0.60 5.69 -20.28
C ASN A 84 0.28 4.81 -21.19
N LEU A 85 1.57 4.76 -20.86
CA LEU A 85 2.58 3.95 -21.53
C LEU A 85 2.91 2.67 -20.77
N GLY A 86 2.07 2.32 -19.79
CA GLY A 86 2.23 1.23 -18.86
C GLY A 86 1.84 1.66 -17.46
N ALA A 87 1.25 0.76 -16.71
CA ALA A 87 0.85 0.99 -15.34
C ALA A 87 1.03 -0.28 -14.50
N HIS A 88 0.98 -0.17 -13.19
CA HIS A 88 1.08 -1.30 -12.27
C HIS A 88 -0.02 -2.36 -12.49
N ASP A 89 -1.10 -2.01 -13.14
CA ASP A 89 -2.23 -2.88 -13.48
C ASP A 89 -1.91 -3.94 -14.54
N GLU A 90 -0.83 -3.79 -15.29
CA GLU A 90 -0.37 -4.81 -16.24
C GLU A 90 -0.18 -6.18 -15.59
N LEU A 91 0.10 -6.21 -14.30
CA LEU A 91 0.22 -7.45 -13.53
C LEU A 91 -1.07 -8.26 -13.44
N ILE A 92 -2.20 -7.61 -13.59
CA ILE A 92 -3.51 -8.25 -13.42
C ILE A 92 -4.15 -8.55 -14.78
N GLY A 93 -3.45 -8.23 -15.86
CA GLY A 93 -3.93 -8.47 -17.24
C GLY A 93 -5.19 -7.69 -17.60
N GLY A 94 -5.45 -6.57 -16.89
CA GLY A 94 -6.62 -5.75 -17.08
C GLY A 94 -6.30 -4.37 -17.63
N HIS A 95 -7.03 -3.94 -18.62
CA HIS A 95 -7.02 -2.57 -19.11
C HIS A 95 -7.96 -1.73 -18.25
N LEU A 96 -7.55 -1.40 -17.04
CA LEU A 96 -8.39 -0.68 -16.07
C LEU A 96 -8.76 0.72 -16.51
N PHE A 97 -7.98 1.27 -17.41
CA PHE A 97 -8.22 2.61 -17.93
C PHE A 97 -9.03 2.61 -19.23
N GLU A 98 -9.50 1.43 -19.70
CA GLU A 98 -10.53 1.40 -20.73
C GLU A 98 -11.80 2.09 -20.22
N GLY A 99 -12.22 3.12 -20.92
CA GLY A 99 -13.34 3.93 -20.49
C GLY A 99 -13.03 5.01 -19.45
N VAL A 100 -11.79 5.12 -18.97
CA VAL A 100 -11.34 6.30 -18.22
C VAL A 100 -11.09 7.42 -19.21
N GLY A 101 -12.15 7.96 -19.72
CA GLY A 101 -12.09 9.13 -20.59
C GLY A 101 -12.28 10.41 -19.82
N THR A 102 -12.30 11.48 -20.58
CA THR A 102 -12.52 12.86 -20.12
C THR A 102 -13.86 13.08 -19.41
N THR A 103 -14.74 12.07 -19.39
CA THR A 103 -16.09 12.11 -18.80
C THR A 103 -16.11 11.71 -17.33
N MET A 104 -15.03 11.09 -16.79
CA MET A 104 -14.99 10.73 -15.38
C MET A 104 -14.69 11.93 -14.49
N THR A 105 -15.40 12.03 -13.38
CA THR A 105 -15.09 13.04 -12.36
C THR A 105 -13.75 12.71 -11.67
N PRO A 106 -13.05 13.69 -11.09
CA PRO A 106 -11.85 13.44 -10.29
C PRO A 106 -12.09 12.42 -9.18
N GLU A 107 -13.26 12.44 -8.54
CA GLU A 107 -13.64 11.52 -7.46
C GLU A 107 -13.81 10.08 -8.00
N GLN A 108 -14.42 9.92 -9.16
CA GLN A 108 -14.56 8.61 -9.81
C GLN A 108 -13.20 8.03 -10.18
N ARG A 109 -12.31 8.82 -10.76
CA ARG A 109 -10.93 8.41 -11.07
C ARG A 109 -10.17 8.02 -9.81
N GLN A 110 -10.28 8.82 -8.76
CA GLN A 110 -9.64 8.54 -7.47
C GLN A 110 -10.15 7.23 -6.86
N ARG A 111 -11.45 6.99 -6.92
CA ARG A 111 -12.06 5.77 -6.37
C ARG A 111 -11.60 4.52 -7.12
N ILE A 112 -11.61 4.55 -8.45
CA ILE A 112 -11.12 3.44 -9.26
C ILE A 112 -9.65 3.17 -8.96
N ARG A 113 -8.84 4.21 -8.89
CA ARG A 113 -7.41 4.11 -8.55
C ARG A 113 -7.21 3.51 -7.17
N MET A 114 -7.89 3.99 -6.13
CA MET A 114 -7.76 3.47 -4.77
C MET A 114 -8.16 2.00 -4.66
N ASP A 115 -9.28 1.60 -5.26
CA ASP A 115 -9.71 0.21 -5.29
C ASP A 115 -8.67 -0.69 -5.96
N TYR A 116 -7.98 -0.17 -6.91
CA TYR A 116 -7.02 -0.85 -7.74
C TYR A 116 -5.67 -1.01 -7.07
N GLU A 117 -5.12 0.09 -6.60
CA GLU A 117 -3.88 0.12 -5.84
C GLU A 117 -4.02 -0.75 -4.60
N GLN A 118 -5.18 -0.73 -3.95
CA GLN A 118 -5.45 -1.58 -2.81
C GLN A 118 -5.42 -3.08 -3.17
N LYS A 119 -5.91 -3.45 -4.35
CA LYS A 119 -5.83 -4.85 -4.81
C LYS A 119 -4.41 -5.27 -5.16
N PHE A 120 -3.60 -4.36 -5.64
CA PHE A 120 -2.25 -4.64 -6.14
C PHE A 120 -1.18 -4.46 -5.08
N LEU A 121 -1.06 -3.27 -4.51
CA LEU A 121 0.00 -2.93 -3.55
C LEU A 121 -0.15 -3.66 -2.21
N TYR A 122 -1.35 -4.06 -1.84
CA TYR A 122 -1.62 -4.79 -0.59
C TYR A 122 -1.86 -6.29 -0.78
N ARG A 123 -1.59 -6.81 -1.95
CA ARG A 123 -1.66 -8.25 -2.20
C ARG A 123 -0.83 -9.03 -1.19
N ASP A 124 0.38 -8.59 -0.92
CA ASP A 124 1.27 -9.21 0.06
C ASP A 124 0.70 -9.19 1.47
N ILE A 125 0.04 -8.11 1.87
CA ILE A 125 -0.59 -8.01 3.20
C ILE A 125 -1.73 -9.01 3.34
N ARG A 126 -2.53 -9.21 2.30
CA ARG A 126 -3.60 -10.22 2.30
C ARG A 126 -3.06 -11.65 2.32
N GLU A 127 -2.00 -11.90 1.57
CA GLU A 127 -1.31 -13.18 1.59
C GLU A 127 -0.67 -13.44 2.96
N ASN A 128 -0.23 -12.40 3.65
CA ASN A 128 0.35 -12.48 4.99
C ASN A 128 -0.67 -12.78 6.08
N LEU A 129 -1.91 -12.34 5.98
CA LEU A 129 -2.96 -12.77 6.91
C LEU A 129 -3.18 -14.29 6.83
N SER A 130 -3.08 -14.86 5.63
CA SER A 130 -3.07 -16.31 5.46
C SER A 130 -1.79 -16.95 6.01
N GLN A 131 -0.66 -16.26 5.90
CA GLN A 131 0.63 -16.71 6.44
C GLN A 131 0.64 -16.73 7.98
N ILE A 132 -0.02 -15.80 8.65
CA ILE A 132 -0.21 -15.82 10.11
C ILE A 132 -0.83 -17.15 10.57
N LEU A 133 -1.86 -17.61 9.86
CA LEU A 133 -2.50 -18.90 10.15
C LEU A 133 -1.56 -20.07 9.89
N ILE A 134 -0.81 -20.04 8.80
CA ILE A 134 0.15 -21.10 8.45
C ILE A 134 1.28 -21.17 9.46
N ASP A 135 1.83 -20.02 9.84
CA ASP A 135 2.91 -19.96 10.84
C ASP A 135 2.42 -20.42 12.22
N GLY A 136 1.17 -20.11 12.57
CA GLY A 136 0.54 -20.61 13.78
C GLY A 136 0.36 -22.13 13.77
N ILE A 137 -0.05 -22.69 12.64
CA ILE A 137 -0.15 -24.13 12.46
C ILE A 137 1.24 -24.77 12.54
N ASN A 138 2.24 -24.21 11.88
CA ASN A 138 3.62 -24.71 11.90
C ASN A 138 4.29 -24.61 13.28
N ALA A 139 3.90 -23.65 14.09
CA ALA A 139 4.37 -23.51 15.46
C ALA A 139 3.76 -24.57 16.41
N ASN A 140 2.72 -25.27 15.98
CA ASN A 140 2.07 -26.31 16.75
C ASN A 140 2.69 -27.69 16.43
N PRO A 141 3.25 -28.41 17.43
CA PRO A 141 3.90 -29.69 17.19
C PRO A 141 2.96 -30.79 16.71
N ASP A 142 1.66 -30.60 16.80
CA ASP A 142 0.65 -31.57 16.37
C ASP A 142 0.39 -31.56 14.86
N PHE A 143 0.83 -30.54 14.17
CA PHE A 143 0.62 -30.42 12.74
C PHE A 143 1.89 -30.66 11.94
N LYS A 144 1.76 -31.31 10.81
CA LYS A 144 2.85 -31.35 9.83
C LYS A 144 3.10 -29.93 9.33
N PRO A 145 4.37 -29.51 9.23
CA PRO A 145 4.69 -28.19 8.72
C PRO A 145 4.03 -27.94 7.36
N ILE A 146 3.28 -26.86 7.26
CA ILE A 146 2.75 -26.39 6.00
C ILE A 146 3.86 -25.57 5.33
N LYS A 147 4.08 -25.82 4.05
CA LYS A 147 5.04 -25.03 3.27
C LYS A 147 4.61 -23.58 3.30
N LYS A 148 5.52 -22.68 3.68
CA LYS A 148 5.26 -21.24 3.66
C LYS A 148 4.74 -20.84 2.29
N SER A 149 3.70 -20.00 2.25
CA SER A 149 3.28 -19.38 1.01
C SER A 149 4.48 -18.63 0.42
N ASN A 150 4.65 -18.73 -0.87
CA ASN A 150 5.72 -18.00 -1.53
C ASN A 150 5.43 -16.51 -1.42
N ARG A 151 6.05 -15.85 -0.44
CA ARG A 151 6.13 -14.40 -0.44
C ARG A 151 6.74 -13.98 -1.77
N ILE A 152 6.12 -13.05 -2.47
CA ILE A 152 6.75 -12.42 -3.62
C ILE A 152 7.86 -11.52 -3.08
N ASP A 153 9.10 -11.97 -3.19
CA ASP A 153 10.24 -11.12 -2.93
C ASP A 153 10.26 -10.02 -4.01
N LYS A 154 10.72 -8.81 -3.65
CA LYS A 154 10.83 -7.71 -4.61
C LYS A 154 11.59 -8.05 -5.89
N LYS A 155 12.53 -9.00 -5.83
CA LYS A 155 13.28 -9.50 -6.99
C LYS A 155 12.47 -10.48 -7.85
N ASP A 156 11.40 -11.07 -7.31
CA ASP A 156 10.59 -12.09 -7.96
C ASP A 156 9.25 -11.52 -8.46
N VAL A 157 9.08 -10.20 -8.43
CA VAL A 157 7.91 -9.54 -9.02
C VAL A 157 7.91 -9.81 -10.51
N GLN A 158 6.96 -10.66 -10.94
CA GLN A 158 6.78 -11.02 -12.35
C GLN A 158 5.63 -10.22 -12.94
N PHE A 159 5.90 -9.64 -14.08
CA PHE A 159 4.92 -8.90 -14.85
C PHE A 159 4.38 -9.77 -15.97
N GLY A 160 3.14 -9.54 -16.38
CA GLY A 160 2.52 -10.26 -17.49
C GLY A 160 3.35 -10.20 -18.77
N ASN A 161 3.11 -11.13 -19.68
CA ASN A 161 3.92 -11.32 -20.89
C ASN A 161 3.82 -10.18 -21.92
N LEU A 162 2.97 -9.19 -21.69
CA LEU A 162 2.72 -8.08 -22.59
C LEU A 162 3.04 -6.76 -21.89
N THR A 163 4.32 -6.50 -21.79
CA THR A 163 4.84 -5.22 -21.29
C THR A 163 5.31 -4.37 -22.46
N ASN A 164 5.32 -3.07 -22.28
CA ASN A 164 5.96 -2.16 -23.20
C ASN A 164 7.47 -2.18 -23.02
N ASN A 165 8.19 -1.83 -24.05
CA ASN A 165 9.64 -1.68 -24.07
C ASN A 165 10.01 -0.24 -24.48
N ILE A 166 9.51 0.72 -23.71
CA ILE A 166 9.76 2.15 -23.97
C ILE A 166 11.17 2.50 -23.49
N LYS A 167 12.01 2.95 -24.41
CA LYS A 167 13.42 3.28 -24.17
C LYS A 167 13.66 4.76 -23.92
N GLY A 168 12.70 5.59 -24.25
CA GLY A 168 12.77 7.04 -24.08
C GLY A 168 11.47 7.73 -24.50
N ILE A 169 11.35 8.98 -24.10
CA ILE A 169 10.21 9.85 -24.43
C ILE A 169 10.78 11.20 -24.86
N SER A 170 10.28 11.70 -26.00
CA SER A 170 10.69 13.01 -26.50
C SER A 170 10.35 14.13 -25.52
N LYS A 171 11.22 15.12 -25.44
CA LYS A 171 10.96 16.42 -24.77
C LYS A 171 9.71 17.13 -25.30
N ALA A 172 9.30 16.84 -26.55
CA ALA A 172 8.10 17.40 -27.15
C ALA A 172 6.82 17.09 -26.35
N LEU A 173 6.83 16.09 -25.46
CA LEU A 173 5.74 15.88 -24.51
C LEU A 173 5.44 17.13 -23.68
N MET A 174 6.43 18.01 -23.47
CA MET A 174 6.24 19.26 -22.74
C MET A 174 5.26 20.25 -23.40
N ARG A 175 4.88 20.01 -24.66
CA ARG A 175 3.80 20.74 -25.33
C ARG A 175 2.40 20.30 -24.89
N CYS A 176 2.28 19.11 -24.31
CA CYS A 176 1.00 18.53 -23.87
C CYS A 176 0.63 19.00 -22.47
N THR A 177 0.48 20.31 -22.29
CA THR A 177 0.29 20.97 -20.98
C THR A 177 -1.07 20.70 -20.33
N LYS A 178 -1.98 20.03 -21.03
CA LYS A 178 -3.29 19.61 -20.52
C LYS A 178 -3.30 18.21 -19.91
N LEU A 179 -2.15 17.54 -19.85
CA LEU A 179 -2.05 16.25 -19.19
C LEU A 179 -2.55 16.32 -17.74
N GLU A 180 -3.38 15.36 -17.40
CA GLU A 180 -3.89 15.08 -16.06
C GLU A 180 -3.22 13.85 -15.45
N ASN A 181 -3.00 12.81 -16.26
CA ASN A 181 -2.36 11.56 -15.88
C ASN A 181 -1.23 11.20 -16.84
N PHE A 182 -0.08 10.86 -16.28
CA PHE A 182 1.06 10.40 -17.04
C PHE A 182 1.67 9.17 -16.40
N PHE A 183 1.49 8.00 -17.03
CA PHE A 183 1.94 6.71 -16.50
C PHE A 183 2.89 6.02 -17.45
N ILE A 184 4.00 5.50 -16.90
CA ILE A 184 4.92 4.60 -17.58
C ILE A 184 5.32 3.48 -16.63
N ALA A 185 5.33 2.25 -17.12
CA ALA A 185 5.71 1.09 -16.32
C ALA A 185 6.42 0.04 -17.17
N ASN A 186 7.16 -0.84 -16.50
CA ASN A 186 7.73 -2.07 -17.07
C ASN A 186 8.58 -1.83 -18.32
N SER A 187 9.24 -0.69 -18.39
CA SER A 187 10.02 -0.25 -19.55
C SER A 187 11.46 0.04 -19.17
N PRO A 188 12.43 -0.14 -20.10
CA PRO A 188 13.85 0.06 -19.85
C PRO A 188 14.28 1.52 -20.00
N ILE A 189 13.41 2.47 -19.76
CA ILE A 189 13.72 3.89 -19.83
C ILE A 189 14.75 4.29 -18.78
N VAL A 190 15.65 5.21 -19.13
CA VAL A 190 16.62 5.83 -18.23
C VAL A 190 16.29 7.32 -18.05
N ALA A 191 16.76 7.92 -16.95
CA ALA A 191 16.46 9.32 -16.64
C ALA A 191 16.88 10.29 -17.75
N ASP A 192 18.03 10.07 -18.39
CA ASP A 192 18.53 10.93 -19.47
C ASP A 192 17.67 10.91 -20.75
N ASN A 193 16.84 9.89 -20.89
CA ASN A 193 15.91 9.74 -22.01
C ASN A 193 14.45 10.02 -21.63
N PHE A 194 14.23 10.54 -20.44
CA PHE A 194 12.91 10.85 -19.91
C PHE A 194 12.54 12.31 -20.15
N CYS A 195 12.07 12.63 -21.34
CA CYS A 195 11.68 13.98 -21.77
C CYS A 195 12.82 15.02 -21.72
N MET A 196 14.06 14.60 -21.90
CA MET A 196 15.23 15.48 -21.74
C MET A 196 15.65 16.15 -23.04
N LYS A 197 15.32 15.59 -24.20
CA LYS A 197 15.71 16.07 -25.51
C LYS A 197 14.69 15.70 -26.59
N LEU A 198 14.69 16.44 -27.69
CA LEU A 198 14.06 16.02 -28.93
C LEU A 198 14.77 14.80 -29.49
N VAL A 199 14.04 13.84 -30.04
CA VAL A 199 14.57 12.50 -30.36
C VAL A 199 14.59 12.18 -31.84
N ASP A 200 13.83 12.89 -32.68
CA ASP A 200 13.81 12.69 -34.10
C ASP A 200 15.12 13.18 -34.75
N ASP A 201 15.41 12.71 -35.95
CA ASP A 201 16.53 13.25 -36.71
C ASP A 201 16.27 14.69 -37.21
N SER A 202 17.30 15.36 -37.66
CA SER A 202 17.24 16.77 -38.07
C SER A 202 16.33 17.03 -39.28
N GLU A 203 15.99 15.99 -40.03
CA GLU A 203 15.12 16.11 -41.20
C GLU A 203 13.62 15.97 -40.88
N SER A 204 13.30 15.50 -39.67
CA SER A 204 11.92 15.39 -39.22
C SER A 204 11.22 16.76 -39.18
N ALA A 205 10.01 16.83 -39.73
CA ALA A 205 9.19 18.05 -39.70
C ALA A 205 8.85 18.51 -38.28
N TYR A 206 8.63 17.54 -37.39
CA TYR A 206 8.38 17.85 -35.97
C TYR A 206 9.63 18.38 -35.28
N ARG A 207 10.79 17.76 -35.52
CA ARG A 207 12.06 18.23 -35.00
C ARG A 207 12.34 19.68 -35.39
N LYS A 208 12.22 19.98 -36.67
CA LYS A 208 12.42 21.34 -37.20
C LYS A 208 11.43 22.34 -36.60
N ALA A 209 10.15 21.94 -36.44
CA ALA A 209 9.15 22.82 -35.87
C ALA A 209 9.38 23.12 -34.37
N TYR A 210 9.85 22.13 -33.60
CA TYR A 210 9.96 22.24 -32.15
C TYR A 210 11.31 22.74 -31.64
N GLU A 211 12.37 22.61 -32.43
CA GLU A 211 13.72 22.99 -32.05
C GLU A 211 13.85 24.49 -31.71
N GLU A 212 13.07 25.33 -32.37
CA GLU A 212 13.05 26.77 -32.10
C GLU A 212 12.25 27.15 -30.84
N GLU A 213 11.26 26.36 -30.45
CA GLU A 213 10.38 26.67 -29.31
C GLU A 213 10.71 25.91 -28.04
N GLU A 214 11.60 24.88 -28.06
CA GLU A 214 11.83 24.00 -26.91
C GLU A 214 12.38 24.71 -25.66
N ASN A 215 13.05 25.84 -25.84
CA ASN A 215 13.58 26.64 -24.73
C ASN A 215 12.50 27.34 -23.90
N ASP A 216 11.30 27.52 -24.46
CA ASP A 216 10.16 28.13 -23.80
C ASP A 216 9.31 27.10 -23.04
N TRP A 217 9.61 25.81 -23.21
CA TRP A 217 8.87 24.77 -22.53
C TRP A 217 9.25 24.67 -21.08
N ASN A 218 8.22 24.55 -20.22
CA ASN A 218 8.42 24.53 -18.78
C ASN A 218 7.41 23.56 -18.13
N TRP A 219 7.90 22.68 -17.29
CA TRP A 219 7.05 21.77 -16.51
C TRP A 219 6.10 22.51 -15.56
N ASN A 220 6.36 23.76 -15.21
CA ASN A 220 5.43 24.61 -14.44
C ASN A 220 4.09 24.83 -15.14
N ASN A 221 4.03 24.67 -16.45
CA ASN A 221 2.81 24.86 -17.23
C ASN A 221 1.85 23.66 -17.12
N PHE A 222 2.30 22.57 -16.50
CA PHE A 222 1.48 21.36 -16.28
C PHE A 222 0.58 21.52 -15.06
N THR A 223 -0.33 22.49 -15.12
CA THR A 223 -1.23 22.83 -14.00
C THR A 223 -2.35 21.84 -13.78
N MET A 224 -2.55 20.90 -14.70
CA MET A 224 -3.58 19.86 -14.63
C MET A 224 -3.02 18.47 -14.28
N LEU A 225 -1.70 18.29 -14.31
CA LEU A 225 -1.07 17.00 -14.04
C LEU A 225 -1.06 16.71 -12.55
N THR A 226 -1.95 15.83 -12.13
CA THR A 226 -2.16 15.44 -10.73
C THR A 226 -1.66 14.06 -10.40
N ASP A 227 -1.60 13.15 -11.38
CA ASP A 227 -1.30 11.75 -11.18
C ASP A 227 -0.14 11.32 -12.08
N MET A 228 0.90 10.79 -11.47
CA MET A 228 2.06 10.30 -12.19
C MET A 228 2.52 8.96 -11.65
N GLU A 229 2.92 8.08 -12.56
CA GLU A 229 3.45 6.77 -12.24
C GLU A 229 4.70 6.49 -13.07
N ILE A 230 5.78 6.12 -12.40
CA ILE A 230 7.01 5.60 -13.00
C ILE A 230 7.31 4.29 -12.27
N TYR A 231 6.77 3.20 -12.79
CA TYR A 231 6.66 1.94 -12.08
C TYR A 231 7.49 0.84 -12.72
N ASN A 232 8.32 0.15 -11.94
CA ASN A 232 9.13 -0.98 -12.40
C ASN A 232 9.92 -0.69 -13.68
N CYS A 233 10.61 0.42 -13.73
CA CYS A 233 11.52 0.77 -14.80
C CYS A 233 12.92 0.24 -14.48
N LYS A 234 13.24 -0.96 -14.99
CA LYS A 234 14.39 -1.78 -14.56
C LYS A 234 15.76 -1.16 -14.83
N GLU A 235 15.85 -0.22 -15.75
CA GLU A 235 17.10 0.44 -16.09
C GLU A 235 17.24 1.83 -15.47
N LEU A 236 16.24 2.29 -14.76
CA LEU A 236 16.21 3.60 -14.13
C LEU A 236 17.13 3.63 -12.90
N THR A 237 18.13 4.48 -12.92
CA THR A 237 19.11 4.64 -11.82
C THR A 237 18.85 5.87 -10.95
N SER A 238 17.95 6.74 -11.36
CA SER A 238 17.43 7.91 -10.63
C SER A 238 16.07 8.28 -11.20
N LEU A 239 15.22 8.86 -10.37
CA LEU A 239 13.98 9.47 -10.86
C LEU A 239 14.30 10.70 -11.74
N PRO A 240 13.41 11.06 -12.69
CA PRO A 240 13.59 12.24 -13.54
C PRO A 240 13.32 13.52 -12.76
N MET A 241 14.26 13.96 -11.93
CA MET A 241 14.04 15.07 -10.98
C MET A 241 13.88 16.41 -11.64
N ASN A 242 14.41 16.63 -12.84
CA ASN A 242 14.18 17.88 -13.58
C ASN A 242 12.70 18.14 -13.82
N MET A 243 11.94 17.08 -14.07
CA MET A 243 10.49 17.14 -14.22
C MET A 243 9.78 17.15 -12.87
N LEU A 244 10.08 16.20 -12.00
CA LEU A 244 9.36 16.00 -10.74
C LEU A 244 9.50 17.18 -9.78
N PHE A 245 10.64 17.87 -9.80
CA PHE A 245 10.86 19.08 -9.00
C PHE A 245 9.99 20.26 -9.47
N GLU A 246 9.78 20.40 -10.76
CA GLU A 246 9.09 21.54 -11.36
C GLU A 246 7.59 21.36 -11.55
N LEU A 247 7.08 20.11 -11.58
CA LEU A 247 5.65 19.84 -11.69
C LEU A 247 4.89 20.45 -10.50
N PRO A 248 3.87 21.33 -10.76
CA PRO A 248 3.33 22.15 -9.68
C PRO A 248 2.14 21.55 -8.93
N GLU A 249 1.47 20.50 -9.47
CA GLU A 249 0.16 20.09 -9.00
C GLU A 249 0.02 18.58 -8.76
N LEU A 250 1.15 17.85 -8.61
CA LEU A 250 1.06 16.42 -8.34
C LEU A 250 0.37 16.15 -6.99
N GLN A 251 -0.63 15.27 -7.04
CA GLN A 251 -1.37 14.77 -5.89
C GLN A 251 -1.07 13.30 -5.62
N MET A 252 -0.79 12.52 -6.65
CA MET A 252 -0.36 11.13 -6.55
C MET A 252 0.94 10.91 -7.33
N LEU A 253 1.89 10.26 -6.68
CA LEU A 253 3.12 9.78 -7.30
C LEU A 253 3.36 8.33 -6.90
N ASN A 254 3.41 7.44 -7.88
CA ASN A 254 3.80 6.05 -7.69
C ASN A 254 5.14 5.79 -8.40
N VAL A 255 6.18 5.59 -7.61
CA VAL A 255 7.52 5.25 -8.09
C VAL A 255 8.02 3.92 -7.51
N ALA A 256 7.08 3.02 -7.22
CA ALA A 256 7.39 1.71 -6.67
C ALA A 256 8.13 0.81 -7.67
N CYS A 257 8.83 -0.19 -7.15
CA CYS A 257 9.51 -1.24 -7.91
C CYS A 257 10.66 -0.77 -8.83
N ASN A 258 11.27 0.36 -8.58
CA ASN A 258 12.43 0.84 -9.35
C ASN A 258 13.75 0.38 -8.70
N GLN A 259 14.01 -0.91 -8.77
CA GLN A 259 15.01 -1.59 -7.94
C GLN A 259 16.47 -1.32 -8.34
N LYS A 260 16.70 -0.69 -9.48
CA LYS A 260 18.06 -0.28 -9.88
C LYS A 260 18.47 1.06 -9.27
N ILE A 261 17.52 1.82 -8.76
CA ILE A 261 17.81 3.05 -8.02
C ILE A 261 18.39 2.67 -6.66
N LYS A 262 19.63 3.12 -6.39
CA LYS A 262 20.25 2.93 -5.07
C LYS A 262 19.49 3.69 -4.00
N GLY A 263 19.51 3.17 -2.76
CA GLY A 263 18.77 3.74 -1.65
C GLY A 263 19.12 5.20 -1.33
N ASP A 264 20.40 5.54 -1.36
CA ASP A 264 20.87 6.92 -1.15
C ASP A 264 20.42 7.86 -2.28
N VAL A 265 20.39 7.39 -3.52
CA VAL A 265 19.90 8.17 -4.67
C VAL A 265 18.38 8.40 -4.54
N LEU A 266 17.61 7.38 -4.21
CA LEU A 266 16.16 7.50 -4.05
C LEU A 266 15.80 8.41 -2.86
N LEU A 267 16.57 8.33 -1.76
CA LEU A 267 16.42 9.24 -0.63
C LEU A 267 16.63 10.70 -1.04
N ASP A 268 17.69 10.96 -1.81
CA ASP A 268 17.96 12.30 -2.35
C ASP A 268 16.85 12.77 -3.30
N ASN A 269 16.37 11.89 -4.17
CA ASN A 269 15.22 12.18 -5.04
C ASN A 269 13.97 12.55 -4.23
N TRP A 270 13.68 11.81 -3.17
CA TRP A 270 12.54 12.09 -2.30
C TRP A 270 12.68 13.45 -1.61
N LYS A 271 13.84 13.74 -1.04
CA LYS A 271 14.12 15.07 -0.43
C LYS A 271 13.92 16.20 -1.41
N LYS A 272 14.47 16.08 -2.62
CA LYS A 272 14.29 17.07 -3.68
C LYS A 272 12.83 17.23 -4.11
N PHE A 273 12.09 16.14 -4.18
CA PHE A 273 10.65 16.19 -4.47
C PHE A 273 9.89 16.99 -3.40
N ILE A 274 10.22 16.79 -2.13
CA ILE A 274 9.63 17.58 -1.03
C ILE A 274 9.95 19.08 -1.17
N GLU A 275 11.16 19.42 -1.55
CA GLU A 275 11.61 20.80 -1.77
C GLU A 275 11.00 21.42 -3.04
N GLY A 276 10.50 20.60 -3.96
CA GLY A 276 9.89 21.02 -5.20
C GLY A 276 8.47 21.56 -5.03
N LYS A 277 7.87 21.92 -6.15
CA LYS A 277 6.55 22.59 -6.16
C LYS A 277 5.39 21.74 -5.72
N SER A 278 5.43 20.44 -5.97
CA SER A 278 4.38 19.49 -5.55
C SER A 278 4.57 18.93 -4.14
N GLY A 279 5.69 19.19 -3.48
CA GLY A 279 5.99 18.62 -2.17
C GLY A 279 4.92 18.89 -1.11
N LYS A 280 4.33 20.07 -1.12
CA LYS A 280 3.24 20.47 -0.21
C LYS A 280 1.86 20.02 -0.65
N LYS A 281 1.70 19.57 -1.89
CA LYS A 281 0.41 19.23 -2.50
C LYS A 281 0.19 17.73 -2.63
N ILE A 282 1.26 16.95 -2.62
CA ILE A 282 1.19 15.50 -2.74
C ILE A 282 0.33 14.91 -1.63
N GLN A 283 -0.61 14.05 -2.00
CA GLN A 283 -1.55 13.38 -1.10
C GLN A 283 -1.24 11.90 -0.94
N VAL A 284 -0.73 11.27 -1.99
CA VAL A 284 -0.47 9.85 -2.07
C VAL A 284 0.91 9.60 -2.66
N LEU A 285 1.77 8.92 -1.90
CA LEU A 285 3.13 8.60 -2.31
C LEU A 285 3.41 7.11 -2.12
N TYR A 286 3.70 6.43 -3.24
CA TYR A 286 4.10 5.03 -3.26
C TYR A 286 5.60 4.91 -3.56
N LEU A 287 6.35 4.42 -2.58
CA LEU A 287 7.79 4.16 -2.65
C LEU A 287 8.14 2.70 -2.35
N GLY A 288 7.14 1.83 -2.34
CA GLY A 288 7.34 0.42 -2.01
C GLY A 288 8.23 -0.34 -3.00
N TYR A 289 8.78 -1.46 -2.55
CA TYR A 289 9.59 -2.36 -3.38
C TYR A 289 10.81 -1.69 -4.03
N ASN A 290 11.44 -0.80 -3.29
CA ASN A 290 12.67 -0.13 -3.67
C ASN A 290 13.83 -0.51 -2.74
N ASN A 291 14.87 0.30 -2.67
CA ASN A 291 16.05 0.04 -1.86
C ASN A 291 16.32 1.10 -0.78
N LEU A 292 15.30 1.79 -0.31
CA LEU A 292 15.45 2.77 0.74
C LEU A 292 15.98 2.12 2.02
N GLU A 293 17.02 2.69 2.60
CA GLU A 293 17.58 2.32 3.91
C GLU A 293 17.25 3.38 4.96
N GLU A 294 16.98 4.60 4.52
CA GLU A 294 16.68 5.76 5.36
C GLU A 294 15.49 6.54 4.82
N MET A 295 14.87 7.31 5.71
CA MET A 295 13.84 8.29 5.38
C MET A 295 14.39 9.72 5.44
N PRO A 296 13.75 10.70 4.80
CA PRO A 296 14.05 12.10 5.05
C PRO A 296 13.91 12.45 6.54
N ASP A 297 14.61 13.47 6.98
CA ASP A 297 14.46 13.99 8.33
C ASP A 297 13.10 14.68 8.57
N TYR A 298 12.82 15.00 9.83
CA TYR A 298 11.60 15.69 10.22
C TYR A 298 11.40 17.03 9.51
N GLU A 299 12.47 17.77 9.27
CA GLU A 299 12.39 19.09 8.60
C GLU A 299 11.85 18.96 7.18
N HIS A 300 12.22 17.89 6.47
CA HIS A 300 11.66 17.57 5.16
C HIS A 300 10.24 17.01 5.27
N LEU A 301 10.05 15.98 6.07
CA LEU A 301 8.76 15.27 6.15
C LEU A 301 7.62 16.19 6.62
N SER A 302 7.89 17.14 7.51
CA SER A 302 6.90 18.10 8.00
C SER A 302 6.43 19.11 6.95
N GLN A 303 7.10 19.20 5.82
CA GLN A 303 6.69 20.04 4.69
C GLN A 303 5.65 19.38 3.78
N MET A 304 5.42 18.08 3.93
CA MET A 304 4.43 17.34 3.14
C MET A 304 3.01 17.55 3.67
N GLU A 305 2.53 18.79 3.60
CA GLU A 305 1.34 19.28 4.30
C GLU A 305 0.04 18.55 3.96
N LYS A 306 -0.06 18.01 2.75
CA LYS A 306 -1.26 17.32 2.25
C LYS A 306 -1.12 15.79 2.18
N LEU A 307 0.02 15.26 2.60
CA LEU A 307 0.23 13.81 2.54
C LEU A 307 -0.79 13.09 3.41
N GLY A 308 -1.49 12.14 2.81
CA GLY A 308 -2.47 11.28 3.46
C GLY A 308 -2.05 9.81 3.45
N LEU A 309 -1.53 9.32 2.34
CA LEU A 309 -1.05 7.95 2.21
C LEU A 309 0.44 7.92 1.90
N ILE A 310 1.18 7.15 2.69
CA ILE A 310 2.59 6.80 2.44
C ILE A 310 2.75 5.28 2.44
N ASP A 311 3.30 4.74 1.37
CA ASP A 311 3.64 3.32 1.26
C ASP A 311 5.15 3.15 1.08
N LEU A 312 5.78 2.55 2.10
CA LEU A 312 7.20 2.23 2.14
C LEU A 312 7.43 0.71 2.22
N THR A 313 6.41 -0.07 1.92
CA THR A 313 6.46 -1.53 1.99
C THR A 313 7.65 -2.09 1.22
N ASN A 314 8.33 -3.06 1.82
CA ASN A 314 9.41 -3.80 1.18
C ASN A 314 10.59 -2.92 0.70
N ASN A 315 11.10 -2.14 1.61
CA ASN A 315 12.41 -1.49 1.53
C ASN A 315 13.37 -2.11 2.57
N SER A 316 14.39 -1.39 2.97
CA SER A 316 15.36 -1.82 3.98
C SER A 316 15.52 -0.75 5.08
N ILE A 317 14.46 -0.02 5.37
CA ILE A 317 14.44 1.07 6.34
C ILE A 317 14.63 0.50 7.74
N THR A 318 15.55 1.08 8.52
CA THR A 318 15.82 0.69 9.91
C THR A 318 15.21 1.63 10.94
N GLU A 319 15.09 2.90 10.61
CA GLU A 319 14.57 3.93 11.50
C GLU A 319 13.55 4.80 10.77
N VAL A 320 12.38 4.95 11.35
CA VAL A 320 11.29 5.75 10.78
C VAL A 320 11.28 7.12 11.46
N ASN A 321 11.32 8.17 10.66
CA ASN A 321 11.30 9.55 11.15
C ASN A 321 9.87 10.10 11.22
N ALA A 322 9.65 11.04 12.13
CA ALA A 322 8.35 11.65 12.36
C ALA A 322 7.96 12.64 11.26
N PHE A 323 6.68 12.68 10.95
CA PHE A 323 6.06 13.72 10.12
C PHE A 323 5.60 14.93 10.95
N GLY A 324 5.25 14.71 12.21
CA GLY A 324 4.74 15.74 13.13
C GLY A 324 3.21 15.84 13.12
N LYS A 325 2.67 16.47 14.16
CA LYS A 325 1.22 16.51 14.43
C LYS A 325 0.39 17.24 13.36
N GLU A 326 1.01 18.07 12.54
CA GLU A 326 0.32 18.82 11.49
C GLU A 326 0.08 18.00 10.21
N ILE A 327 0.73 16.82 10.09
CA ILE A 327 0.58 15.94 8.94
C ILE A 327 -0.39 14.83 9.28
N ASN A 328 -1.62 14.91 8.76
CA ASN A 328 -2.68 13.95 9.03
C ASN A 328 -2.62 12.78 8.04
N LEU A 329 -1.84 11.75 8.38
CA LEU A 329 -1.75 10.54 7.58
C LEU A 329 -3.02 9.69 7.75
N THR A 330 -3.58 9.23 6.64
CA THR A 330 -4.75 8.34 6.62
C THR A 330 -4.36 6.88 6.52
N LYS A 331 -3.29 6.58 5.79
CA LYS A 331 -2.76 5.22 5.63
C LYS A 331 -1.25 5.25 5.65
N VAL A 332 -0.66 4.43 6.53
CA VAL A 332 0.79 4.28 6.69
C VAL A 332 1.13 2.80 6.55
N TYR A 333 1.96 2.47 5.57
CA TYR A 333 2.38 1.10 5.29
C TYR A 333 3.91 1.01 5.34
N LEU A 334 4.41 0.34 6.37
CA LEU A 334 5.83 0.18 6.68
C LEU A 334 6.27 -1.29 6.68
N ASP A 335 5.44 -2.18 6.14
CA ASP A 335 5.63 -3.62 6.22
C ASP A 335 6.88 -4.09 5.46
N TYR A 336 7.51 -5.18 5.94
CA TYR A 336 8.67 -5.77 5.29
C TYR A 336 9.85 -4.80 5.12
N ASN A 337 10.24 -4.18 6.21
CA ASN A 337 11.47 -3.43 6.31
C ASN A 337 12.40 -4.08 7.37
N GLN A 338 13.34 -3.33 7.89
CA GLN A 338 14.23 -3.71 8.99
C GLN A 338 14.02 -2.75 10.19
N ILE A 339 12.82 -2.22 10.34
CA ILE A 339 12.51 -1.16 11.30
C ILE A 339 12.69 -1.67 12.73
N ASN A 340 13.58 -1.01 13.46
CA ASN A 340 13.82 -1.24 14.88
C ASN A 340 13.49 -0.03 15.77
N LYS A 341 13.16 1.11 15.15
CA LYS A 341 12.85 2.35 15.87
C LYS A 341 11.91 3.22 15.05
N ILE A 342 10.91 3.77 15.72
CA ILE A 342 10.01 4.79 15.18
C ILE A 342 10.12 6.04 16.05
N ASN A 343 10.55 7.15 15.44
CA ASN A 343 10.76 8.42 16.14
C ASN A 343 9.46 9.23 16.24
N THR A 344 9.40 10.02 17.26
CA THR A 344 8.40 11.08 17.44
C THR A 344 9.09 12.43 17.50
N THR A 345 8.30 13.50 17.35
CA THR A 345 8.75 14.86 17.69
C THR A 345 8.94 15.02 19.20
N GLU A 346 9.53 16.12 19.64
CA GLU A 346 9.74 16.39 21.08
C GLU A 346 8.43 16.41 21.89
N ASP A 347 7.33 16.83 21.27
CA ASP A 347 5.99 16.80 21.87
C ASP A 347 5.29 15.44 21.76
N GLY A 348 5.98 14.42 21.25
CA GLY A 348 5.55 13.03 21.27
C GLY A 348 4.65 12.58 20.10
N TYR A 349 4.64 13.30 18.99
CA TYR A 349 3.85 12.95 17.81
C TYR A 349 4.69 12.32 16.72
N PHE A 350 4.22 11.18 16.19
CA PHE A 350 4.71 10.65 14.91
C PHE A 350 4.08 11.39 13.73
N CYS A 351 2.76 11.52 13.74
CA CYS A 351 1.98 12.31 12.79
C CYS A 351 0.69 12.79 13.47
N GLY A 352 -0.14 13.53 12.74
CA GLY A 352 -1.53 13.75 13.10
C GLY A 352 -2.36 12.50 12.82
N TYR A 353 -3.40 12.27 13.60
CA TYR A 353 -4.24 11.06 13.52
C TYR A 353 -5.71 11.39 13.23
N TYR A 354 -5.97 12.54 12.62
CA TYR A 354 -7.32 13.04 12.45
C TYR A 354 -8.27 12.05 11.77
N ASP A 355 -7.80 11.34 10.76
CA ASP A 355 -8.62 10.42 9.96
C ASP A 355 -7.81 9.19 9.54
N MET A 356 -6.98 8.68 10.44
CA MET A 356 -6.15 7.51 10.13
C MET A 356 -7.00 6.24 10.11
N GLU A 357 -7.06 5.60 8.95
CA GLU A 357 -7.75 4.34 8.73
C GLU A 357 -6.87 3.14 9.09
N SER A 358 -5.58 3.20 8.76
CA SER A 358 -4.68 2.06 8.90
C SER A 358 -3.23 2.49 9.11
N PHE A 359 -2.59 1.82 10.08
CA PHE A 359 -1.16 1.89 10.32
C PHE A 359 -0.62 0.46 10.42
N THR A 360 0.24 0.07 9.51
CA THR A 360 0.84 -1.27 9.52
C THR A 360 2.37 -1.20 9.47
N CYS A 361 3.00 -1.96 10.37
CA CYS A 361 4.45 -2.09 10.47
C CYS A 361 4.81 -3.55 10.77
N THR A 362 4.30 -4.46 9.93
CA THR A 362 4.49 -5.90 10.09
C THR A 362 5.82 -6.35 9.49
N TYR A 363 6.32 -7.51 9.94
CA TYR A 363 7.56 -8.08 9.43
C TYR A 363 8.75 -7.12 9.52
N ASN A 364 8.94 -6.57 10.71
CA ASN A 364 10.04 -5.67 11.05
C ASN A 364 10.86 -6.20 12.25
N LYS A 365 11.65 -5.37 12.88
CA LYS A 365 12.60 -5.72 13.93
C LYS A 365 12.37 -4.96 15.25
N LEU A 366 11.17 -4.46 15.46
CA LEU A 366 10.81 -3.79 16.71
C LEU A 366 10.88 -4.77 17.87
N THR A 367 11.52 -4.35 18.97
CA THR A 367 11.64 -5.13 20.22
C THR A 367 10.70 -4.63 21.32
N LYS A 368 10.18 -3.43 21.17
CA LYS A 368 9.19 -2.82 22.05
C LYS A 368 8.06 -2.23 21.23
N MET A 369 6.83 -2.31 21.75
CA MET A 369 5.69 -1.63 21.14
C MET A 369 5.94 -0.12 21.15
N PRO A 370 6.01 0.55 19.99
CA PRO A 370 6.29 1.98 19.95
C PRO A 370 5.25 2.81 20.70
N ASP A 371 5.72 3.82 21.42
CA ASP A 371 4.86 4.79 22.11
C ASP A 371 4.60 6.02 21.25
N ILE A 372 4.00 5.80 20.08
CA ILE A 372 3.73 6.82 19.05
C ILE A 372 2.25 7.21 18.98
N PHE A 373 1.39 6.48 19.69
CA PHE A 373 -0.04 6.76 19.79
C PHE A 373 -0.39 7.24 21.20
N ASN A 374 -1.59 7.76 21.36
CA ASN A 374 -2.09 8.16 22.67
C ASN A 374 -3.56 7.75 22.79
N ALA A 375 -3.86 6.83 23.71
CA ALA A 375 -5.21 6.34 23.93
C ALA A 375 -6.23 7.45 24.28
N LYS A 376 -5.75 8.57 24.82
CA LYS A 376 -6.58 9.75 25.12
C LYS A 376 -6.80 10.68 23.94
N SER A 377 -6.23 10.36 22.77
CA SER A 377 -6.47 11.12 21.55
C SER A 377 -7.96 11.13 21.21
N LYS A 378 -8.44 12.27 20.76
CA LYS A 378 -9.82 12.44 20.29
C LYS A 378 -10.14 11.56 19.08
N TYR A 379 -9.15 11.28 18.25
CA TYR A 379 -9.31 10.56 16.99
C TYR A 379 -8.84 9.12 17.14
N VAL A 380 -9.71 8.18 16.77
CA VAL A 380 -9.46 6.75 16.88
C VAL A 380 -9.05 6.19 15.52
N ILE A 381 -7.92 5.49 15.49
CA ILE A 381 -7.39 4.84 14.29
C ILE A 381 -8.21 3.58 14.00
N GLY A 382 -8.55 3.33 12.73
CA GLY A 382 -9.33 2.18 12.33
C GLY A 382 -8.65 0.84 12.64
N SER A 383 -7.38 0.69 12.25
CA SER A 383 -6.59 -0.50 12.57
C SER A 383 -5.10 -0.19 12.70
N VAL A 384 -4.44 -0.90 13.61
CA VAL A 384 -2.99 -0.84 13.85
C VAL A 384 -2.45 -2.26 13.92
N SER A 385 -1.39 -2.55 13.17
CA SER A 385 -0.71 -3.83 13.21
C SER A 385 0.80 -3.69 13.35
N PHE A 386 1.35 -4.38 14.37
CA PHE A 386 2.77 -4.62 14.54
C PHE A 386 3.09 -6.11 14.57
N ALA A 387 2.28 -6.91 13.88
CA ALA A 387 2.48 -8.35 13.79
C ALA A 387 3.84 -8.69 13.16
N HIS A 388 4.38 -9.85 13.52
CA HIS A 388 5.68 -10.32 13.02
C HIS A 388 6.83 -9.35 13.25
N ASN A 389 6.95 -8.90 14.48
CA ASN A 389 8.12 -8.20 15.01
C ASN A 389 8.79 -9.07 16.09
N GLU A 390 9.58 -8.47 16.94
CA GLU A 390 10.27 -9.12 18.05
C GLU A 390 9.88 -8.48 19.40
N ILE A 391 8.64 -7.99 19.49
CA ILE A 391 8.16 -7.20 20.62
C ILE A 391 8.06 -8.06 21.87
N THR A 392 8.75 -7.63 22.93
CA THR A 392 8.76 -8.28 24.27
C THR A 392 8.00 -7.49 25.33
N GLY A 393 7.65 -6.25 25.05
CA GLY A 393 6.97 -5.35 26.00
C GLY A 393 6.69 -4.00 25.36
N MET A 394 6.31 -3.04 26.18
CA MET A 394 5.93 -1.71 25.78
C MET A 394 7.09 -0.73 25.93
N GLN A 395 7.32 0.13 24.96
CA GLN A 395 8.21 1.27 25.11
C GLN A 395 7.71 2.13 26.28
N ASN A 396 8.62 2.63 27.12
CA ASN A 396 8.29 3.39 28.34
C ASN A 396 7.52 2.59 29.42
N ASP A 397 7.43 1.27 29.30
CA ASP A 397 6.76 0.36 30.24
C ASP A 397 5.39 0.88 30.71
N ASP A 398 5.19 1.10 32.03
CA ASP A 398 3.92 1.58 32.57
C ASP A 398 3.56 3.03 32.17
N ASN A 399 4.50 3.76 31.61
CA ASN A 399 4.29 5.12 31.10
C ASN A 399 3.89 5.15 29.62
N HIS A 400 3.78 4.01 28.98
CA HIS A 400 3.25 3.91 27.61
C HIS A 400 1.86 4.55 27.55
N ARG A 401 1.61 5.37 26.54
CA ARG A 401 0.36 6.16 26.44
C ARG A 401 -0.84 5.38 25.92
N GLY A 402 -0.66 4.09 25.63
CA GLY A 402 -1.68 3.26 25.01
C GLY A 402 -1.74 3.42 23.49
N VAL A 403 -2.74 2.79 22.88
CA VAL A 403 -2.95 2.78 21.43
C VAL A 403 -4.39 3.20 21.13
N ASN A 404 -4.59 4.32 20.48
CA ASN A 404 -5.90 4.87 20.14
C ASN A 404 -6.50 4.20 18.88
N THR A 405 -6.71 2.90 18.94
CA THR A 405 -7.29 2.14 17.83
C THR A 405 -8.42 1.22 18.28
N ASN A 406 -9.33 0.92 17.37
CA ASN A 406 -10.36 -0.11 17.58
C ASN A 406 -9.84 -1.53 17.32
N ASN A 407 -8.86 -1.69 16.43
CA ASN A 407 -8.33 -2.98 16.04
C ASN A 407 -6.81 -2.97 16.20
N LEU A 408 -6.28 -3.82 17.07
CA LEU A 408 -4.86 -3.96 17.31
C LEU A 408 -4.42 -5.40 17.07
N ASP A 409 -3.45 -5.58 16.19
CA ASP A 409 -2.79 -6.85 15.95
C ASP A 409 -1.32 -6.81 16.41
N LEU A 410 -1.01 -7.60 17.44
CA LEU A 410 0.32 -7.82 17.98
C LEU A 410 0.76 -9.29 17.83
N SER A 411 0.19 -10.01 16.89
CA SER A 411 0.48 -11.43 16.66
C SER A 411 1.94 -11.64 16.25
N TYR A 412 2.46 -12.84 16.55
CA TYR A 412 3.82 -13.24 16.15
C TYR A 412 4.90 -12.30 16.68
N ASN A 413 4.78 -11.97 17.95
CA ASN A 413 5.79 -11.28 18.73
C ASN A 413 6.28 -12.16 19.88
N HIS A 414 6.85 -11.59 20.92
CA HIS A 414 7.39 -12.29 22.08
C HIS A 414 6.82 -11.74 23.39
N LEU A 415 5.53 -11.44 23.42
CA LEU A 415 4.82 -10.98 24.61
C LEU A 415 4.49 -12.18 25.51
N GLU A 416 5.39 -12.52 26.43
CA GLU A 416 5.17 -13.60 27.40
C GLU A 416 4.10 -13.25 28.43
N GLU A 417 3.93 -11.96 28.73
CA GLU A 417 2.87 -11.43 29.56
C GLU A 417 1.91 -10.57 28.76
N PHE A 418 0.63 -10.60 29.15
CA PHE A 418 -0.37 -9.73 28.52
C PHE A 418 0.01 -8.26 28.71
N PRO A 419 -0.07 -7.42 27.68
CA PRO A 419 0.29 -6.00 27.77
C PRO A 419 -0.81 -5.16 28.42
N GLY A 420 -1.07 -5.38 29.69
CA GLY A 420 -2.19 -4.78 30.43
C GLY A 420 -2.20 -3.26 30.47
N VAL A 421 -1.04 -2.62 30.31
CA VAL A 421 -0.93 -1.16 30.27
C VAL A 421 -1.79 -0.54 29.15
N ILE A 422 -1.95 -1.22 28.02
CA ILE A 422 -2.79 -0.75 26.91
C ILE A 422 -4.23 -0.57 27.37
N ILE A 423 -4.76 -1.56 28.06
CA ILE A 423 -6.14 -1.54 28.59
C ILE A 423 -6.28 -0.49 29.68
N LYS A 424 -5.32 -0.43 30.60
CA LYS A 424 -5.32 0.54 31.71
C LYS A 424 -5.25 1.99 31.25
N LYS A 425 -4.57 2.27 30.14
CA LYS A 425 -4.49 3.61 29.55
C LYS A 425 -5.74 4.02 28.77
N GLY A 426 -6.70 3.10 28.62
CA GLY A 426 -7.98 3.38 27.97
C GLY A 426 -7.96 3.28 26.45
N SER A 427 -7.10 2.44 25.89
CA SER A 427 -7.14 2.13 24.45
C SER A 427 -8.54 1.64 24.07
N PRO A 428 -9.21 2.25 23.07
CA PRO A 428 -10.61 1.95 22.74
C PRO A 428 -10.74 0.69 21.87
N LEU A 429 -10.14 -0.42 22.32
CA LEU A 429 -10.05 -1.66 21.58
C LEU A 429 -11.40 -2.36 21.46
N GLY A 430 -11.80 -2.71 20.24
CA GLY A 430 -12.85 -3.66 19.96
C GLY A 430 -12.27 -5.05 19.67
N ILE A 431 -11.26 -5.12 18.81
CA ILE A 431 -10.58 -6.36 18.43
C ILE A 431 -9.12 -6.29 18.88
N LEU A 432 -8.68 -7.30 19.63
CA LEU A 432 -7.29 -7.48 20.05
C LEU A 432 -6.81 -8.87 19.66
N ILE A 433 -5.77 -8.92 18.82
CA ILE A 433 -5.19 -10.15 18.29
C ILE A 433 -3.78 -10.31 18.87
N LEU A 434 -3.56 -11.40 19.61
CA LEU A 434 -2.30 -11.72 20.30
C LEU A 434 -1.82 -13.15 20.00
N GLN A 435 -2.09 -13.65 18.81
CA GLN A 435 -1.69 -14.99 18.41
C GLN A 435 -0.15 -15.16 18.47
N ALA A 436 0.29 -16.36 18.80
CA ALA A 436 1.69 -16.79 18.66
C ALA A 436 2.73 -15.86 19.31
N ASN A 437 2.51 -15.47 20.57
CA ASN A 437 3.44 -14.66 21.35
C ASN A 437 4.26 -15.48 22.36
N GLY A 438 3.93 -16.74 22.57
CA GLY A 438 4.49 -17.50 23.68
C GLY A 438 3.96 -17.03 25.03
N MET A 439 2.79 -16.39 25.05
CA MET A 439 2.18 -15.81 26.25
C MET A 439 1.86 -16.90 27.26
N THR A 440 2.34 -16.69 28.48
CA THR A 440 2.13 -17.61 29.60
C THR A 440 1.17 -17.06 30.64
N THR A 441 1.03 -15.74 30.72
CA THR A 441 0.37 -15.08 31.84
C THR A 441 -0.53 -13.92 31.41
N ILE A 442 -1.77 -13.96 31.89
CA ILE A 442 -2.67 -12.81 31.95
C ILE A 442 -2.99 -12.61 33.44
N LYS A 443 -2.61 -11.47 33.99
CA LYS A 443 -2.80 -11.17 35.42
C LYS A 443 -4.20 -10.64 35.70
N GLU A 444 -4.71 -10.86 36.91
CA GLU A 444 -5.94 -10.22 37.37
C GLU A 444 -5.89 -8.71 37.18
N GLY A 445 -6.91 -8.14 36.56
CA GLY A 445 -7.04 -6.73 36.23
C GLY A 445 -6.41 -6.32 34.89
N ASP A 446 -5.67 -7.20 34.20
CA ASP A 446 -5.05 -6.87 32.92
C ASP A 446 -6.07 -6.48 31.83
N LEU A 447 -7.27 -7.08 31.88
CA LEU A 447 -8.34 -6.81 30.93
C LEU A 447 -9.35 -5.76 31.45
N VAL A 448 -9.06 -5.11 32.55
CA VAL A 448 -9.91 -4.10 33.17
C VAL A 448 -9.33 -2.71 32.98
N GLY A 449 -10.10 -1.83 32.37
CA GLY A 449 -9.71 -0.44 32.14
C GLY A 449 -10.88 0.45 31.72
N PRO A 450 -10.63 1.75 31.52
CA PRO A 450 -11.69 2.72 31.22
C PRO A 450 -12.55 2.39 30.00
N ASN A 451 -11.98 1.70 29.00
CA ASN A 451 -12.63 1.36 27.75
C ASN A 451 -12.73 -0.15 27.48
N SER A 452 -12.49 -1.00 28.50
CA SER A 452 -12.60 -2.46 28.36
C SER A 452 -14.01 -2.91 27.94
N HIS A 453 -15.05 -2.11 28.23
CA HIS A 453 -16.42 -2.37 27.79
C HIS A 453 -16.59 -2.34 26.25
N LEU A 454 -15.64 -1.80 25.50
CA LEU A 454 -15.65 -1.77 24.03
C LEU A 454 -15.14 -3.06 23.40
N LEU A 455 -14.51 -3.95 24.18
CA LEU A 455 -13.99 -5.22 23.66
C LEU A 455 -15.10 -6.09 23.08
N THR A 456 -14.88 -6.54 21.86
CA THR A 456 -15.79 -7.41 21.12
C THR A 456 -15.16 -8.75 20.77
N SER A 457 -13.85 -8.80 20.55
CA SER A 457 -13.13 -10.00 20.15
C SER A 457 -11.72 -10.04 20.72
N LEU A 458 -11.36 -11.17 21.31
CA LEU A 458 -10.04 -11.47 21.84
C LEU A 458 -9.50 -12.75 21.20
N ASP A 459 -8.30 -12.69 20.65
CA ASP A 459 -7.65 -13.84 20.02
C ASP A 459 -6.30 -14.13 20.68
N PHE A 460 -6.24 -15.23 21.43
CA PHE A 460 -5.07 -15.74 22.13
C PHE A 460 -4.56 -17.07 21.57
N GLN A 461 -4.91 -17.42 20.36
CA GLN A 461 -4.49 -18.68 19.75
C GLN A 461 -2.96 -18.81 19.74
N PHE A 462 -2.46 -20.04 19.79
CA PHE A 462 -1.03 -20.35 19.68
C PHE A 462 -0.15 -19.69 20.74
N ASN A 463 -0.63 -19.67 21.98
CA ASN A 463 0.14 -19.23 23.13
C ASN A 463 0.40 -20.41 24.09
N LYS A 464 0.80 -20.12 25.30
CA LYS A 464 1.15 -21.09 26.36
C LYS A 464 0.32 -20.90 27.61
N LEU A 465 -0.89 -20.36 27.47
CA LEU A 465 -1.78 -20.06 28.61
C LEU A 465 -2.26 -21.35 29.26
N LYS A 466 -2.19 -21.38 30.59
CA LYS A 466 -2.73 -22.47 31.43
C LYS A 466 -3.97 -22.03 32.21
N GLU A 467 -4.09 -20.75 32.46
CA GLU A 467 -5.18 -20.14 33.22
C GLU A 467 -5.44 -18.71 32.75
N ILE A 468 -6.58 -18.16 33.15
CA ILE A 468 -6.98 -16.79 32.87
C ILE A 468 -7.57 -16.17 34.15
N PRO A 469 -7.51 -14.82 34.32
CA PRO A 469 -8.11 -14.16 35.46
C PRO A 469 -9.64 -14.26 35.43
N PHE A 470 -10.23 -14.97 36.39
CA PHE A 470 -11.68 -15.17 36.43
C PHE A 470 -12.46 -13.87 36.56
N GLU A 471 -12.00 -12.96 37.42
CA GLU A 471 -12.68 -11.71 37.74
C GLU A 471 -12.77 -10.72 36.58
N ASP A 472 -11.90 -10.84 35.58
CA ASP A 472 -11.88 -9.93 34.43
C ASP A 472 -13.00 -10.25 33.43
N PHE A 473 -13.45 -11.53 33.38
CA PHE A 473 -14.48 -12.01 32.45
C PHE A 473 -15.87 -11.95 33.06
N VAL A 474 -16.34 -10.74 33.29
CA VAL A 474 -17.68 -10.46 33.82
C VAL A 474 -18.44 -9.51 32.90
N PRO A 475 -19.78 -9.59 32.87
CA PRO A 475 -20.62 -8.74 31.98
C PRO A 475 -20.39 -7.25 32.17
N GLU A 476 -20.09 -6.82 33.40
CA GLU A 476 -19.84 -5.43 33.74
C GLU A 476 -18.55 -4.91 33.08
N ASN A 477 -17.56 -5.78 32.90
CA ASN A 477 -16.29 -5.43 32.26
C ASN A 477 -16.32 -5.58 30.73
N MET A 478 -16.98 -6.62 30.24
CA MET A 478 -17.01 -6.99 28.83
C MET A 478 -18.44 -7.22 28.29
N PRO A 479 -19.31 -6.19 28.31
CA PRO A 479 -20.72 -6.38 27.97
C PRO A 479 -20.95 -6.74 26.49
N TYR A 480 -20.00 -6.43 25.61
CA TYR A 480 -20.13 -6.62 24.15
C TYR A 480 -19.22 -7.68 23.57
N ILE A 481 -18.50 -8.44 24.41
CA ILE A 481 -17.64 -9.51 23.92
C ILE A 481 -18.48 -10.61 23.24
N TYR A 482 -18.17 -10.92 21.98
CA TYR A 482 -18.88 -11.97 21.25
C TYR A 482 -17.97 -13.12 20.83
N GLY A 483 -16.66 -12.91 20.77
CA GLY A 483 -15.69 -13.92 20.34
C GLY A 483 -14.45 -13.96 21.23
N ILE A 484 -14.09 -15.16 21.69
CA ILE A 484 -12.85 -15.40 22.40
C ILE A 484 -12.23 -16.68 21.87
N GLU A 485 -10.96 -16.64 21.51
CA GLU A 485 -10.22 -17.78 20.98
C GLU A 485 -9.02 -18.11 21.88
N PHE A 486 -9.06 -19.29 22.51
CA PHE A 486 -7.98 -19.87 23.29
C PHE A 486 -7.43 -21.17 22.65
N SER A 487 -7.77 -21.48 21.44
CA SER A 487 -7.29 -22.67 20.77
C SER A 487 -5.75 -22.69 20.73
N TYR A 488 -5.16 -23.89 20.78
CA TYR A 488 -3.71 -24.07 20.74
C TYR A 488 -2.97 -23.41 21.92
N ASN A 489 -3.48 -23.62 23.11
CA ASN A 489 -2.87 -23.23 24.37
C ASN A 489 -2.57 -24.46 25.24
N ARG A 490 -2.43 -24.30 26.53
CA ARG A 490 -2.03 -25.33 27.50
C ARG A 490 -3.02 -25.50 28.65
N PHE A 491 -4.29 -25.19 28.44
CA PHE A 491 -5.32 -25.38 29.46
C PHE A 491 -5.50 -26.85 29.80
N ALA A 492 -5.28 -27.21 31.06
CA ALA A 492 -5.62 -28.53 31.60
C ALA A 492 -7.05 -28.58 32.12
N GLU A 493 -7.58 -27.42 32.56
CA GLU A 493 -8.95 -27.24 32.99
C GLU A 493 -9.66 -26.28 32.04
N PHE A 494 -10.94 -26.55 31.79
CA PHE A 494 -11.74 -25.70 30.93
C PHE A 494 -11.93 -24.30 31.57
N PRO A 495 -11.56 -23.21 30.89
CA PRO A 495 -11.69 -21.86 31.44
C PRO A 495 -13.15 -21.39 31.35
N VAL A 496 -13.91 -21.57 32.42
CA VAL A 496 -15.37 -21.26 32.44
C VAL A 496 -15.71 -19.79 32.55
N ALA A 497 -14.78 -18.95 33.00
CA ALA A 497 -15.04 -17.53 33.25
C ALA A 497 -15.63 -16.77 32.05
N PRO A 498 -15.16 -16.97 30.80
CA PRO A 498 -15.73 -16.29 29.64
C PRO A 498 -17.22 -16.54 29.42
N LEU A 499 -17.73 -17.69 29.89
CA LEU A 499 -19.15 -18.06 29.76
C LEU A 499 -20.08 -17.17 30.60
N ASN A 500 -19.54 -16.40 31.54
CA ASN A 500 -20.31 -15.38 32.26
C ASN A 500 -20.68 -14.17 31.38
N CYS A 501 -19.99 -14.00 30.26
CA CYS A 501 -20.25 -12.92 29.31
C CYS A 501 -21.41 -13.30 28.39
N LYS A 502 -22.61 -12.75 28.63
CA LYS A 502 -23.86 -13.17 28.00
C LYS A 502 -23.90 -12.95 26.47
N GLY A 503 -23.10 -12.02 25.95
CA GLY A 503 -23.01 -11.74 24.51
C GLY A 503 -22.11 -12.69 23.73
N LEU A 504 -21.44 -13.62 24.39
CA LEU A 504 -20.49 -14.52 23.75
C LEU A 504 -21.18 -15.47 22.77
N THR A 505 -20.74 -15.45 21.51
CA THR A 505 -21.29 -16.29 20.43
C THR A 505 -20.28 -17.28 19.86
N VAL A 506 -18.97 -16.99 20.01
CA VAL A 506 -17.89 -17.86 19.57
C VAL A 506 -16.89 -18.05 20.71
N PHE A 507 -16.62 -19.30 21.05
CA PHE A 507 -15.63 -19.67 22.06
C PHE A 507 -14.74 -20.80 21.55
N GLY A 508 -13.46 -20.52 21.30
CA GLY A 508 -12.49 -21.47 20.79
C GLY A 508 -11.59 -22.02 21.89
N ILE A 509 -11.48 -23.34 21.99
CA ILE A 509 -10.68 -24.05 23.01
C ILE A 509 -10.00 -25.31 22.43
N ARG A 510 -9.86 -25.41 21.11
CA ARG A 510 -9.28 -26.58 20.45
C ARG A 510 -7.81 -26.79 20.77
N HIS A 511 -7.36 -28.03 20.70
CA HIS A 511 -5.94 -28.42 20.71
C HIS A 511 -5.16 -27.89 21.90
N GLN A 512 -5.60 -28.21 23.13
CA GLN A 512 -4.84 -27.92 24.34
C GLN A 512 -3.78 -29.00 24.54
N ARG A 513 -2.51 -28.60 24.62
CA ARG A 513 -1.36 -29.51 24.76
C ARG A 513 -0.41 -29.02 25.85
N ASP A 514 0.14 -29.99 26.61
CA ASP A 514 1.18 -29.69 27.60
C ASP A 514 2.56 -29.45 26.93
N GLU A 515 3.57 -29.24 27.74
CA GLU A 515 4.94 -28.99 27.28
C GLU A 515 5.55 -30.18 26.51
N SER A 516 5.04 -31.40 26.76
CA SER A 516 5.46 -32.62 26.07
C SER A 516 4.66 -32.90 24.80
N GLY A 517 3.72 -32.02 24.45
CA GLY A 517 2.83 -32.19 23.30
C GLY A 517 1.64 -33.10 23.53
N ASN A 518 1.42 -33.56 24.78
CA ASN A 518 0.29 -34.41 25.10
C ASN A 518 -0.98 -33.61 25.31
N ARG A 519 -2.11 -34.18 24.90
CA ARG A 519 -3.41 -33.56 25.15
C ARG A 519 -3.63 -33.42 26.66
N CYS A 520 -3.86 -32.18 27.12
CA CYS A 520 -4.01 -31.88 28.54
C CYS A 520 -5.45 -31.53 28.96
N LEU A 521 -6.29 -31.01 28.07
CA LEU A 521 -7.71 -30.80 28.34
C LEU A 521 -8.50 -32.02 27.96
N SER A 522 -8.86 -32.83 28.98
CA SER A 522 -9.53 -34.12 28.81
C SER A 522 -10.94 -34.18 29.39
N GLN A 523 -11.30 -33.19 30.21
CA GLN A 523 -12.61 -33.13 30.85
C GLN A 523 -13.36 -31.85 30.48
N TRP A 524 -14.58 -31.99 30.08
CA TRP A 524 -15.49 -30.91 29.77
C TRP A 524 -16.45 -30.71 30.94
N PRO A 525 -16.73 -29.46 31.35
CA PRO A 525 -17.71 -29.21 32.40
C PRO A 525 -19.08 -29.77 32.01
N THR A 526 -19.75 -30.41 32.95
CA THR A 526 -21.14 -30.82 32.77
C THR A 526 -22.03 -29.57 32.90
N GLY A 527 -23.04 -29.43 32.04
CA GLY A 527 -23.97 -28.32 32.11
C GLY A 527 -23.41 -27.00 31.57
N LEU A 528 -22.48 -27.07 30.60
CA LEU A 528 -22.07 -25.87 29.89
C LEU A 528 -23.32 -25.10 29.40
N PRO A 529 -23.43 -23.81 29.68
CA PRO A 529 -24.50 -23.02 29.09
C PRO A 529 -24.40 -23.09 27.57
N GLN A 530 -25.52 -23.37 26.92
CA GLN A 530 -25.69 -23.24 25.49
C GLN A 530 -26.66 -22.09 25.25
N PRO A 531 -26.20 -20.84 25.38
CA PRO A 531 -27.04 -19.74 24.98
C PRO A 531 -27.36 -19.86 23.48
N ASP A 532 -28.53 -19.45 23.09
CA ASP A 532 -28.93 -19.44 21.70
C ASP A 532 -27.85 -18.72 20.86
N GLY A 533 -27.27 -19.41 19.90
CA GLY A 533 -26.25 -18.87 19.01
C GLY A 533 -24.78 -19.01 19.44
N LEU A 534 -24.49 -19.63 20.60
CA LEU A 534 -23.09 -19.86 20.99
C LEU A 534 -22.49 -21.04 20.21
N LEU A 535 -21.41 -20.75 19.47
CA LEU A 535 -20.62 -21.73 18.76
C LEU A 535 -19.36 -22.06 19.55
N TYR A 536 -19.29 -23.29 20.05
CA TYR A 536 -18.04 -23.82 20.62
C TYR A 536 -17.16 -24.40 19.50
N ARG A 537 -15.92 -23.96 19.45
CA ARG A 537 -14.90 -24.56 18.58
C ARG A 537 -13.99 -25.47 19.42
N PHE A 538 -14.29 -26.74 19.38
CA PHE A 538 -13.59 -27.75 20.16
C PHE A 538 -12.41 -28.37 19.42
#